data_88bfc852607ffbe81ce9af8995682390
#
_entry.id   88bfc852607ffbe81ce9af8995682390
#
_cell.length_a   1.000
_cell.length_b   1.000
_cell.length_c   1.000
_cell.angle_alpha   90.00
_cell.angle_beta   90.00
_cell.angle_gamma   90.00
#
_symmetry.space_group_name_H-M   'P 1'
#
loop_
_entity.id
_entity.type
_entity.pdbx_description
1 polymer ?
#
loop_
_entity_poly.entity_id
_entity_poly.type
_entity_poly.pdbx_seq_one_letter_code
_entity_poly.pdbx_strand_id
1 'polypeptide(L)'
;MAQPMVEKLPEFIVTEGRKDLSLEKFTYLNNLIKKMNLVRIEDKAEALNRTGIIYTYMNDFYKALESFQASLQYGCTEISFSNYLQALERIGEYKKALNEGEKYLDLHPNNRRVFQTLFSIAHKYPSDSSRSQVLKFMNYQMDSSNFDSDYKNIKDELESEMALLKNLEIDLEYYNLISNLAFVEVKKIQIGPVDFHTFLNDAAQLSIMIVAKGISTSDIRLLNKNFDLRIQELIDNNVISFDKYAEQMTKFVHSFGIASDVTEAA
;
A
#
# COMPACT_ATOMS: atom_id res chain seq x y z
N MET A 1 -12.86 -31.30 -28.08
CA MET A 1 -11.81 -30.27 -28.06
C MET A 1 -11.32 -30.15 -26.62
N ALA A 2 -10.01 -30.25 -26.36
CA ALA A 2 -9.46 -29.97 -25.04
C ALA A 2 -9.72 -28.50 -24.68
N GLN A 3 -10.29 -28.25 -23.53
CA GLN A 3 -10.47 -26.88 -23.06
C GLN A 3 -9.09 -26.29 -22.70
N PRO A 4 -8.87 -24.99 -22.94
CA PRO A 4 -7.59 -24.36 -22.67
C PRO A 4 -7.25 -24.44 -21.17
N MET A 5 -6.03 -24.86 -20.85
CA MET A 5 -5.44 -24.73 -19.52
C MET A 5 -5.21 -23.25 -19.21
N VAL A 6 -5.16 -22.91 -17.91
CA VAL A 6 -4.79 -21.56 -17.49
C VAL A 6 -3.37 -21.26 -17.96
N GLU A 7 -3.21 -20.27 -18.83
CA GLU A 7 -1.89 -19.89 -19.36
C GLU A 7 -1.00 -19.28 -18.26
N LYS A 8 0.30 -19.59 -18.30
CA LYS A 8 1.27 -19.01 -17.39
C LYS A 8 1.40 -17.51 -17.65
N LEU A 9 1.63 -16.76 -16.57
CA LEU A 9 1.96 -15.34 -16.70
C LEU A 9 3.31 -15.18 -17.43
N PRO A 10 3.43 -14.19 -18.33
CA PRO A 10 4.70 -13.88 -18.98
C PRO A 10 5.76 -13.47 -17.95
N GLU A 11 7.01 -13.87 -18.19
CA GLU A 11 8.12 -13.58 -17.28
C GLU A 11 8.32 -12.08 -17.06
N PHE A 12 8.12 -11.27 -18.09
CA PHE A 12 8.27 -9.81 -17.97
C PHE A 12 7.30 -9.15 -16.97
N ILE A 13 6.15 -9.77 -16.64
CA ILE A 13 5.25 -9.29 -15.58
C ILE A 13 5.93 -9.41 -14.21
N VAL A 14 6.78 -10.42 -14.05
CA VAL A 14 7.46 -10.71 -12.77
C VAL A 14 8.76 -9.93 -12.64
N THR A 15 9.47 -9.74 -13.75
CA THR A 15 10.86 -9.23 -13.78
C THR A 15 10.98 -7.74 -14.11
N GLU A 16 10.04 -7.21 -14.89
CA GLU A 16 10.07 -5.80 -15.29
C GLU A 16 9.22 -4.95 -14.34
N GLY A 17 9.83 -3.95 -13.75
CA GLY A 17 9.10 -2.88 -13.06
C GLY A 17 8.19 -2.12 -14.04
N ARG A 18 7.31 -1.26 -13.50
CA ARG A 18 6.43 -0.40 -14.29
C ARG A 18 7.23 0.45 -15.28
N LYS A 19 7.11 0.13 -16.55
CA LYS A 19 7.51 0.96 -17.69
C LYS A 19 6.30 1.14 -18.57
N ASP A 20 6.31 2.18 -19.37
CA ASP A 20 5.29 2.38 -20.38
C ASP A 20 5.19 1.13 -21.26
N LEU A 21 4.01 0.54 -21.27
CA LEU A 21 3.73 -0.66 -22.06
C LEU A 21 3.81 -0.32 -23.54
N SER A 22 4.68 -1.00 -24.27
CA SER A 22 4.64 -0.94 -25.72
C SER A 22 3.27 -1.43 -26.24
N LEU A 23 2.82 -0.91 -27.38
CA LEU A 23 1.57 -1.34 -28.00
C LEU A 23 1.52 -2.87 -28.22
N GLU A 24 2.66 -3.48 -28.53
CA GLU A 24 2.80 -4.92 -28.72
C GLU A 24 2.51 -5.69 -27.42
N LYS A 25 3.16 -5.29 -26.30
CA LYS A 25 2.92 -5.90 -24.98
C LYS A 25 1.47 -5.71 -24.54
N PHE A 26 0.93 -4.52 -24.73
CA PHE A 26 -0.46 -4.22 -24.40
C PHE A 26 -1.43 -5.13 -25.18
N THR A 27 -1.22 -5.27 -26.49
CA THR A 27 -2.04 -6.14 -27.35
C THR A 27 -1.92 -7.62 -26.94
N TYR A 28 -0.71 -8.08 -26.64
CA TYR A 28 -0.45 -9.42 -26.14
C TYR A 28 -1.21 -9.71 -24.84
N LEU A 29 -1.12 -8.81 -23.85
CA LEU A 29 -1.79 -8.95 -22.56
C LEU A 29 -3.31 -8.97 -22.69
N ASN A 30 -3.90 -8.12 -23.55
CA ASN A 30 -5.33 -8.16 -23.82
C ASN A 30 -5.78 -9.48 -24.45
N ASN A 31 -4.97 -10.06 -25.34
CA ASN A 31 -5.26 -11.39 -25.92
C ASN A 31 -5.15 -12.49 -24.85
N LEU A 32 -4.20 -12.37 -23.93
CA LEU A 32 -4.06 -13.31 -22.81
C LEU A 32 -5.29 -13.24 -21.87
N ILE A 33 -5.78 -12.05 -21.54
CA ILE A 33 -7.03 -11.87 -20.78
C ILE A 33 -8.22 -12.54 -21.48
N LYS A 34 -8.36 -12.36 -22.80
CA LYS A 34 -9.43 -13.02 -23.56
C LYS A 34 -9.37 -14.54 -23.45
N LYS A 35 -8.18 -15.12 -23.51
CA LYS A 35 -7.97 -16.57 -23.33
C LYS A 35 -8.33 -17.02 -21.91
N MET A 36 -7.93 -16.26 -20.88
CA MET A 36 -8.26 -16.54 -19.48
C MET A 36 -9.78 -16.55 -19.23
N ASN A 37 -10.55 -15.80 -20.01
CA ASN A 37 -12.01 -15.81 -19.90
C ASN A 37 -12.67 -17.09 -20.44
N LEU A 38 -11.97 -17.89 -21.23
CA LEU A 38 -12.48 -19.11 -21.88
C LEU A 38 -12.15 -20.41 -21.13
N VAL A 39 -11.52 -20.33 -19.95
CA VAL A 39 -11.13 -21.50 -19.16
C VAL A 39 -12.35 -22.20 -18.54
N ARG A 40 -12.15 -23.44 -18.07
CA ARG A 40 -13.16 -24.21 -17.35
C ARG A 40 -13.57 -23.54 -16.05
N ILE A 41 -14.74 -23.93 -15.55
CA ILE A 41 -15.26 -23.38 -14.30
C ILE A 41 -14.36 -23.69 -13.10
N GLU A 42 -13.76 -24.91 -13.07
CA GLU A 42 -12.83 -25.33 -12.05
C GLU A 42 -11.52 -24.51 -12.02
N ASP A 43 -11.12 -23.97 -13.18
CA ASP A 43 -9.92 -23.13 -13.33
C ASP A 43 -10.23 -21.63 -13.23
N LYS A 44 -11.48 -21.27 -13.00
CA LYS A 44 -11.96 -19.88 -13.09
C LYS A 44 -11.34 -18.97 -12.03
N ALA A 45 -11.19 -19.46 -10.79
CA ALA A 45 -10.55 -18.71 -9.72
C ALA A 45 -9.12 -18.31 -10.07
N GLU A 46 -8.33 -19.26 -10.55
CA GLU A 46 -6.94 -19.03 -10.96
C GLU A 46 -6.86 -18.08 -12.16
N ALA A 47 -7.68 -18.28 -13.16
CA ALA A 47 -7.71 -17.43 -14.36
C ALA A 47 -8.05 -15.98 -14.03
N LEU A 48 -9.03 -15.76 -13.15
CA LEU A 48 -9.42 -14.43 -12.69
C LEU A 48 -8.32 -13.79 -11.83
N ASN A 49 -7.68 -14.57 -10.96
CA ASN A 49 -6.54 -14.07 -10.19
C ASN A 49 -5.39 -13.61 -11.10
N ARG A 50 -5.02 -14.40 -12.11
CA ARG A 50 -4.02 -14.02 -13.11
C ARG A 50 -4.43 -12.82 -13.95
N THR A 51 -5.71 -12.73 -14.31
CA THR A 51 -6.28 -11.54 -14.99
C THR A 51 -6.10 -10.28 -14.14
N GLY A 52 -6.36 -10.36 -12.84
CA GLY A 52 -6.12 -9.27 -11.91
C GLY A 52 -4.64 -8.84 -11.86
N ILE A 53 -3.72 -9.80 -11.86
CA ILE A 53 -2.26 -9.53 -11.93
C ILE A 53 -1.91 -8.81 -13.24
N ILE A 54 -2.47 -9.23 -14.38
CA ILE A 54 -2.25 -8.58 -15.66
C ILE A 54 -2.76 -7.13 -15.63
N TYR A 55 -3.98 -6.89 -15.13
CA TYR A 55 -4.51 -5.54 -15.00
C TYR A 55 -3.68 -4.67 -14.04
N THR A 56 -3.16 -5.25 -12.95
CA THR A 56 -2.22 -4.58 -12.06
C THR A 56 -0.97 -4.13 -12.82
N TYR A 57 -0.41 -4.99 -13.66
CA TYR A 57 0.74 -4.66 -14.49
C TYR A 57 0.42 -3.58 -15.53
N MET A 58 -0.81 -3.57 -16.06
CA MET A 58 -1.31 -2.55 -16.99
C MET A 58 -1.71 -1.23 -16.30
N ASN A 59 -1.56 -1.12 -14.98
CA ASN A 59 -2.00 0.01 -14.15
C ASN A 59 -3.52 0.24 -14.13
N ASP A 60 -4.32 -0.75 -14.52
CA ASP A 60 -5.79 -0.71 -14.43
C ASP A 60 -6.24 -1.34 -13.10
N PHE A 61 -6.02 -0.60 -11.99
CA PHE A 61 -6.23 -1.14 -10.64
C PHE A 61 -7.69 -1.42 -10.31
N TYR A 62 -8.64 -0.72 -10.93
CA TYR A 62 -10.06 -1.00 -10.73
C TYR A 62 -10.44 -2.34 -11.36
N LYS A 63 -10.01 -2.62 -12.59
CA LYS A 63 -10.23 -3.94 -13.22
C LYS A 63 -9.44 -5.04 -12.52
N ALA A 64 -8.27 -4.73 -11.98
CA ALA A 64 -7.52 -5.67 -11.16
C ALA A 64 -8.34 -6.05 -9.91
N LEU A 65 -8.89 -5.07 -9.19
CA LEU A 65 -9.73 -5.28 -8.03
C LEU A 65 -10.97 -6.12 -8.36
N GLU A 66 -11.71 -5.76 -9.42
CA GLU A 66 -12.87 -6.51 -9.88
C GLU A 66 -12.51 -7.98 -10.20
N SER A 67 -11.38 -8.20 -10.87
CA SER A 67 -10.92 -9.54 -11.21
C SER A 67 -10.52 -10.35 -9.97
N PHE A 68 -9.83 -9.77 -9.00
CA PHE A 68 -9.50 -10.44 -7.76
C PHE A 68 -10.75 -10.73 -6.94
N GLN A 69 -11.67 -9.78 -6.82
CA GLN A 69 -12.93 -9.98 -6.13
C GLN A 69 -13.78 -11.10 -6.76
N ALA A 70 -13.85 -11.14 -8.09
CA ALA A 70 -14.50 -12.21 -8.79
C ALA A 70 -13.79 -13.57 -8.58
N SER A 71 -12.46 -13.59 -8.55
CA SER A 71 -11.70 -14.81 -8.26
C SER A 71 -12.11 -15.44 -6.91
N LEU A 72 -12.30 -14.61 -5.88
CA LEU A 72 -12.69 -15.08 -4.55
C LEU A 72 -14.07 -15.78 -4.52
N GLN A 73 -14.96 -15.46 -5.47
CA GLN A 73 -16.27 -16.11 -5.58
C GLN A 73 -16.18 -17.55 -6.12
N TYR A 74 -15.13 -17.87 -6.87
CA TYR A 74 -14.91 -19.22 -7.43
C TYR A 74 -13.97 -20.08 -6.58
N GLY A 75 -13.23 -19.47 -5.67
CA GLY A 75 -12.36 -20.15 -4.72
C GLY A 75 -11.38 -19.18 -4.08
N CYS A 76 -11.37 -19.15 -2.76
CA CYS A 76 -10.48 -18.27 -2.01
C CYS A 76 -9.18 -19.01 -1.69
N THR A 77 -8.07 -18.57 -2.27
CA THR A 77 -6.73 -18.97 -1.83
C THR A 77 -6.06 -17.82 -1.09
N GLU A 78 -5.06 -18.12 -0.28
CA GLU A 78 -4.26 -17.08 0.39
C GLU A 78 -3.62 -16.10 -0.61
N ILE A 79 -3.24 -16.59 -1.79
CA ILE A 79 -2.66 -15.77 -2.86
C ILE A 79 -3.71 -14.82 -3.43
N SER A 80 -4.88 -15.32 -3.81
CA SER A 80 -5.95 -14.50 -4.38
C SER A 80 -6.47 -13.47 -3.38
N PHE A 81 -6.55 -13.85 -2.10
CA PHE A 81 -6.98 -12.93 -1.05
C PHE A 81 -5.92 -11.84 -0.77
N SER A 82 -4.65 -12.19 -0.67
CA SER A 82 -3.57 -11.21 -0.54
C SER A 82 -3.51 -10.23 -1.72
N ASN A 83 -3.68 -10.71 -2.96
CA ASN A 83 -3.73 -9.85 -4.14
C ASN A 83 -4.94 -8.89 -4.10
N TYR A 84 -6.09 -9.37 -3.62
CA TYR A 84 -7.29 -8.55 -3.41
C TYR A 84 -7.04 -7.42 -2.40
N LEU A 85 -6.43 -7.72 -1.25
CA LEU A 85 -6.08 -6.73 -0.24
C LEU A 85 -5.11 -5.67 -0.78
N GLN A 86 -4.09 -6.10 -1.53
CA GLN A 86 -3.16 -5.17 -2.18
C GLN A 86 -3.84 -4.31 -3.24
N ALA A 87 -4.82 -4.85 -3.97
CA ALA A 87 -5.58 -4.07 -4.95
C ALA A 87 -6.44 -2.99 -4.27
N LEU A 88 -7.06 -3.31 -3.14
CA LEU A 88 -7.77 -2.32 -2.30
C LEU A 88 -6.82 -1.21 -1.83
N GLU A 89 -5.65 -1.57 -1.34
CA GLU A 89 -4.63 -0.59 -0.93
C GLU A 89 -4.25 0.34 -2.09
N ARG A 90 -4.01 -0.21 -3.26
CA ARG A 90 -3.59 0.57 -4.43
C ARG A 90 -4.59 1.61 -4.90
N ILE A 91 -5.90 1.36 -4.72
CA ILE A 91 -6.95 2.34 -5.02
C ILE A 91 -7.27 3.28 -3.84
N GLY A 92 -6.56 3.15 -2.72
CA GLY A 92 -6.75 4.00 -1.54
C GLY A 92 -7.74 3.45 -0.50
N GLU A 93 -8.34 2.28 -0.73
CA GLU A 93 -9.29 1.62 0.18
C GLU A 93 -8.57 0.81 1.29
N TYR A 94 -7.48 1.37 1.86
CA TYR A 94 -6.63 0.65 2.82
C TYR A 94 -7.38 0.26 4.10
N LYS A 95 -8.31 1.09 4.60
CA LYS A 95 -9.11 0.76 5.78
C LYS A 95 -9.97 -0.48 5.53
N LYS A 96 -10.54 -0.59 4.33
CA LYS A 96 -11.30 -1.77 3.92
C LYS A 96 -10.38 -2.98 3.81
N ALA A 97 -9.18 -2.83 3.23
CA ALA A 97 -8.19 -3.91 3.16
C ALA A 97 -7.81 -4.43 4.55
N LEU A 98 -7.54 -3.54 5.51
CA LEU A 98 -7.22 -3.93 6.89
C LEU A 98 -8.37 -4.66 7.57
N ASN A 99 -9.61 -4.14 7.47
CA ASN A 99 -10.78 -4.74 8.10
C ASN A 99 -11.13 -6.12 7.52
N GLU A 100 -11.05 -6.29 6.20
CA GLU A 100 -11.32 -7.58 5.55
C GLU A 100 -10.22 -8.59 5.83
N GLY A 101 -8.98 -8.15 5.85
CA GLY A 101 -7.85 -8.99 6.20
C GLY A 101 -7.88 -9.44 7.65
N GLU A 102 -8.28 -8.59 8.60
CA GLU A 102 -8.48 -8.95 9.99
C GLU A 102 -9.51 -10.08 10.13
N LYS A 103 -10.68 -9.91 9.51
CA LYS A 103 -11.72 -10.94 9.51
C LYS A 103 -11.25 -12.28 8.93
N TYR A 104 -10.40 -12.21 7.88
CA TYR A 104 -9.82 -13.41 7.30
C TYR A 104 -8.86 -14.10 8.27
N LEU A 105 -8.01 -13.34 8.97
CA LEU A 105 -7.06 -13.88 9.95
C LEU A 105 -7.76 -14.42 11.20
N ASP A 106 -8.91 -13.87 11.60
CA ASP A 106 -9.73 -14.44 12.69
C ASP A 106 -10.17 -15.88 12.37
N LEU A 107 -10.42 -16.18 11.09
CA LEU A 107 -10.78 -17.51 10.61
C LEU A 107 -9.56 -18.38 10.26
N HIS A 108 -8.44 -17.75 9.90
CA HIS A 108 -7.22 -18.39 9.42
C HIS A 108 -5.98 -17.79 10.12
N PRO A 109 -5.85 -17.95 11.45
CA PRO A 109 -4.85 -17.21 12.25
C PRO A 109 -3.40 -17.48 11.85
N ASN A 110 -3.12 -18.65 11.26
CA ASN A 110 -1.78 -19.06 10.84
C ASN A 110 -1.45 -18.68 9.38
N ASN A 111 -2.29 -17.86 8.73
CA ASN A 111 -2.04 -17.48 7.34
C ASN A 111 -0.99 -16.39 7.25
N ARG A 112 0.27 -16.83 7.10
CA ARG A 112 1.44 -15.96 7.04
C ARG A 112 1.37 -14.96 5.88
N ARG A 113 0.88 -15.36 4.72
CA ARG A 113 0.85 -14.49 3.53
C ARG A 113 -0.09 -13.32 3.71
N VAL A 114 -1.30 -13.59 4.19
CA VAL A 114 -2.29 -12.53 4.45
C VAL A 114 -1.80 -11.61 5.56
N PHE A 115 -1.20 -12.19 6.61
CA PHE A 115 -0.58 -11.40 7.68
C PHE A 115 0.50 -10.45 7.13
N GLN A 116 1.46 -10.93 6.32
CA GLN A 116 2.51 -10.11 5.70
C GLN A 116 1.91 -8.98 4.84
N THR A 117 0.84 -9.29 4.11
CA THR A 117 0.15 -8.28 3.30
C THR A 117 -0.47 -7.20 4.17
N LEU A 118 -1.19 -7.58 5.21
CA LEU A 118 -1.81 -6.62 6.15
C LEU A 118 -0.77 -5.79 6.88
N PHE A 119 0.32 -6.43 7.29
CA PHE A 119 1.43 -5.74 7.91
C PHE A 119 2.00 -4.67 6.97
N SER A 120 2.31 -5.03 5.72
CA SER A 120 2.80 -4.07 4.72
C SER A 120 1.82 -2.93 4.47
N ILE A 121 0.51 -3.20 4.47
CA ILE A 121 -0.52 -2.15 4.36
C ILE A 121 -0.52 -1.27 5.60
N ALA A 122 -0.59 -1.85 6.79
CA ALA A 122 -0.67 -1.09 8.04
C ALA A 122 0.58 -0.24 8.31
N HIS A 123 1.75 -0.74 7.94
CA HIS A 123 3.01 0.02 8.06
C HIS A 123 3.02 1.29 7.20
N LYS A 124 2.42 1.23 6.02
CA LYS A 124 2.31 2.39 5.12
C LYS A 124 1.31 3.44 5.60
N TYR A 125 0.38 3.06 6.47
CA TYR A 125 -0.70 3.93 6.94
C TYR A 125 -0.61 4.11 8.45
N PRO A 126 0.14 5.10 8.92
CA PRO A 126 0.32 5.35 10.34
C PRO A 126 -0.98 5.87 10.94
N SER A 127 -1.84 4.97 11.39
CA SER A 127 -2.97 5.30 12.26
C SER A 127 -2.86 4.44 13.51
N ASP A 128 -3.31 4.96 14.66
CA ASP A 128 -3.26 4.21 15.94
C ASP A 128 -3.99 2.87 15.81
N SER A 129 -5.12 2.84 15.09
CA SER A 129 -5.85 1.61 14.84
C SER A 129 -5.05 0.61 14.00
N SER A 130 -4.36 1.07 12.95
CA SER A 130 -3.56 0.19 12.10
C SER A 130 -2.36 -0.38 12.84
N ARG A 131 -1.66 0.45 13.63
CA ARG A 131 -0.55 0.01 14.47
C ARG A 131 -0.99 -0.95 15.56
N SER A 132 -2.08 -0.65 16.25
CA SER A 132 -2.65 -1.54 17.25
C SER A 132 -3.07 -2.88 16.67
N GLN A 133 -3.63 -2.90 15.47
CA GLN A 133 -3.97 -4.13 14.75
C GLN A 133 -2.72 -4.93 14.42
N VAL A 134 -1.66 -4.29 13.89
CA VAL A 134 -0.40 -4.97 13.59
C VAL A 134 0.21 -5.58 14.85
N LEU A 135 0.29 -4.83 15.94
CA LEU A 135 0.82 -5.32 17.21
C LEU A 135 -0.03 -6.48 17.78
N LYS A 136 -1.37 -6.39 17.65
CA LYS A 136 -2.29 -7.47 18.02
C LYS A 136 -2.01 -8.75 17.23
N PHE A 137 -1.83 -8.62 15.90
CA PHE A 137 -1.52 -9.75 15.04
C PHE A 137 -0.12 -10.32 15.31
N MET A 138 0.86 -9.48 15.57
CA MET A 138 2.20 -9.93 15.97
C MET A 138 2.15 -10.72 17.27
N ASN A 139 1.43 -10.27 18.28
CA ASN A 139 1.26 -10.99 19.54
C ASN A 139 0.56 -12.34 19.34
N TYR A 140 -0.41 -12.41 18.43
CA TYR A 140 -1.11 -13.66 18.11
C TYR A 140 -0.19 -14.71 17.48
N GLN A 141 0.82 -14.28 16.70
CA GLN A 141 1.78 -15.17 16.04
C GLN A 141 3.01 -15.48 16.92
N MET A 142 3.30 -14.67 17.93
CA MET A 142 4.43 -14.91 18.85
C MET A 142 4.28 -16.20 19.68
N ASP A 143 3.04 -16.67 19.87
CA ASP A 143 2.77 -17.95 20.56
C ASP A 143 3.05 -19.18 19.69
N SER A 144 3.33 -18.98 18.39
CA SER A 144 3.73 -20.07 17.49
C SER A 144 5.25 -20.20 17.44
N SER A 145 5.78 -21.38 17.72
CA SER A 145 7.21 -21.74 17.78
C SER A 145 8.02 -21.53 16.49
N ASN A 146 7.44 -20.91 15.46
CA ASN A 146 8.01 -20.63 14.13
C ASN A 146 8.10 -19.14 13.80
N PHE A 147 8.35 -18.30 14.79
CA PHE A 147 8.50 -16.86 14.57
C PHE A 147 9.77 -16.56 13.80
N ASP A 148 9.61 -16.09 12.56
CA ASP A 148 10.70 -15.82 11.62
C ASP A 148 11.41 -14.50 12.01
N SER A 149 12.73 -14.43 11.77
CA SER A 149 13.57 -13.24 12.02
C SER A 149 12.99 -11.96 11.41
N ASP A 150 12.30 -12.08 10.27
CA ASP A 150 11.68 -10.95 9.58
C ASP A 150 10.64 -10.22 10.44
N TYR A 151 9.83 -10.94 11.20
CA TYR A 151 8.83 -10.32 12.09
C TYR A 151 9.45 -9.62 13.30
N LYS A 152 10.57 -10.13 13.79
CA LYS A 152 11.31 -9.48 14.86
C LYS A 152 11.85 -8.14 14.40
N ASN A 153 12.47 -8.09 13.23
CA ASN A 153 12.97 -6.85 12.64
C ASN A 153 11.86 -5.81 12.47
N ILE A 154 10.71 -6.24 12.00
CA ILE A 154 9.53 -5.38 11.81
C ILE A 154 8.99 -4.83 13.13
N LYS A 155 8.94 -5.66 14.18
CA LYS A 155 8.57 -5.21 15.52
C LYS A 155 9.57 -4.18 16.05
N ASP A 156 10.86 -4.48 15.90
CA ASP A 156 11.94 -3.60 16.36
C ASP A 156 11.89 -2.26 15.58
N GLU A 157 11.56 -2.26 14.28
CA GLU A 157 11.34 -1.04 13.49
C GLU A 157 10.16 -0.21 14.01
N LEU A 158 8.99 -0.84 14.26
CA LEU A 158 7.83 -0.14 14.81
C LEU A 158 8.10 0.43 16.21
N GLU A 159 8.75 -0.34 17.08
CA GLU A 159 9.11 0.12 18.42
C GLU A 159 10.11 1.28 18.33
N SER A 160 11.07 1.21 17.39
CA SER A 160 12.03 2.28 17.12
C SER A 160 11.36 3.54 16.60
N GLU A 161 10.41 3.41 15.67
CA GLU A 161 9.64 4.55 15.16
C GLU A 161 8.82 5.20 16.29
N MET A 162 8.13 4.40 17.11
CA MET A 162 7.36 4.92 18.24
C MET A 162 8.24 5.61 19.28
N ALA A 163 9.43 5.06 19.55
CA ALA A 163 10.42 5.68 20.44
C ALA A 163 10.91 7.01 19.85
N LEU A 164 11.16 7.08 18.55
CA LEU A 164 11.58 8.29 17.86
C LEU A 164 10.50 9.38 17.93
N LEU A 165 9.25 9.05 17.62
CA LEU A 165 8.12 9.99 17.71
C LEU A 165 7.99 10.55 19.14
N LYS A 166 8.15 9.69 20.15
CA LYS A 166 8.11 10.10 21.55
C LYS A 166 9.29 10.99 21.93
N ASN A 167 10.51 10.64 21.50
CA ASN A 167 11.72 11.41 21.81
C ASN A 167 11.70 12.81 21.19
N LEU A 168 11.09 12.94 20.01
CA LEU A 168 10.88 14.23 19.35
C LEU A 168 9.63 14.96 19.86
N GLU A 169 8.92 14.39 20.83
CA GLU A 169 7.68 14.95 21.37
C GLU A 169 6.64 15.24 20.27
N ILE A 170 6.57 14.38 19.26
CA ILE A 170 5.59 14.49 18.17
C ILE A 170 4.25 14.04 18.71
N ASP A 171 3.22 14.88 18.52
CA ASP A 171 1.84 14.52 18.84
C ASP A 171 1.31 13.47 17.86
N LEU A 172 0.96 12.27 18.37
CA LEU A 172 0.55 11.14 17.54
C LEU A 172 -0.75 11.38 16.78
N GLU A 173 -1.72 12.09 17.36
CA GLU A 173 -2.98 12.39 16.67
C GLU A 173 -2.72 13.33 15.49
N TYR A 174 -1.89 14.35 15.73
CA TYR A 174 -1.48 15.27 14.67
C TYR A 174 -0.66 14.54 13.60
N TYR A 175 0.31 13.73 13.99
CA TYR A 175 1.12 12.92 13.06
C TYR A 175 0.27 12.03 12.16
N ASN A 176 -0.69 11.30 12.75
CA ASN A 176 -1.60 10.43 12.03
C ASN A 176 -2.53 11.21 11.08
N LEU A 177 -3.05 12.35 11.54
CA LEU A 177 -3.91 13.22 10.74
C LEU A 177 -3.18 13.72 9.49
N ILE A 178 -1.98 14.28 9.67
CA ILE A 178 -1.21 14.88 8.57
C ILE A 178 -0.66 13.82 7.62
N SER A 179 -0.18 12.67 8.14
CA SER A 179 0.28 11.56 7.30
C SER A 179 -0.85 10.97 6.46
N ASN A 180 -2.03 10.79 7.04
CA ASN A 180 -3.21 10.34 6.29
C ASN A 180 -3.64 11.36 5.22
N LEU A 181 -3.59 12.66 5.54
CA LEU A 181 -3.88 13.72 4.58
C LEU A 181 -2.93 13.67 3.39
N ALA A 182 -1.63 13.61 3.65
CA ALA A 182 -0.60 13.52 2.62
C ALA A 182 -0.83 12.30 1.70
N PHE A 183 -1.15 11.16 2.29
CA PHE A 183 -1.47 9.94 1.53
C PHE A 183 -2.72 10.11 0.64
N VAL A 184 -3.80 10.69 1.18
CA VAL A 184 -5.04 10.95 0.42
C VAL A 184 -4.76 11.86 -0.78
N GLU A 185 -3.94 12.89 -0.62
CA GLU A 185 -3.59 13.79 -1.71
C GLU A 185 -2.79 13.07 -2.82
N VAL A 186 -1.84 12.20 -2.46
CA VAL A 186 -1.11 11.39 -3.45
C VAL A 186 -2.06 10.49 -4.23
N LYS A 187 -3.02 9.83 -3.56
CA LYS A 187 -3.96 8.89 -4.21
C LYS A 187 -4.94 9.58 -5.15
N LYS A 188 -5.18 10.88 -5.01
CA LYS A 188 -5.99 11.66 -5.98
C LYS A 188 -5.27 11.85 -7.32
N ILE A 189 -3.96 11.94 -7.31
CA ILE A 189 -3.14 12.14 -8.51
C ILE A 189 -2.74 10.80 -9.10
N GLN A 190 -2.39 9.84 -8.24
CA GLN A 190 -1.92 8.54 -8.67
C GLN A 190 -2.54 7.39 -7.87
N ILE A 191 -3.22 6.53 -8.60
CA ILE A 191 -3.64 5.22 -8.11
C ILE A 191 -2.47 4.26 -8.33
N GLY A 192 -2.02 3.57 -7.27
CA GLY A 192 -0.91 2.62 -7.38
C GLY A 192 -0.04 2.55 -6.12
N PRO A 193 1.10 1.85 -6.18
CA PRO A 193 2.01 1.75 -5.04
C PRO A 193 2.56 3.12 -4.65
N VAL A 194 2.60 3.36 -3.35
CA VAL A 194 3.23 4.52 -2.73
C VAL A 194 4.21 4.00 -1.70
N ASP A 195 5.42 4.51 -1.70
CA ASP A 195 6.45 4.18 -0.74
C ASP A 195 6.63 5.34 0.23
N PHE A 196 6.90 5.04 1.51
CA PHE A 196 7.17 6.01 2.55
C PHE A 196 8.62 5.83 3.00
N HIS A 197 9.36 6.93 3.05
CA HIS A 197 10.72 6.96 3.56
C HIS A 197 10.77 7.92 4.74
N THR A 198 11.22 7.42 5.88
CA THR A 198 11.32 8.19 7.12
C THR A 198 12.78 8.35 7.50
N PHE A 199 13.25 9.58 7.71
CA PHE A 199 14.62 9.88 8.10
C PHE A 199 14.68 11.17 8.93
N LEU A 200 15.78 11.35 9.67
CA LEU A 200 16.07 12.63 10.31
C LEU A 200 16.81 13.52 9.32
N ASN A 201 16.32 14.73 9.11
CA ASN A 201 17.00 15.74 8.29
C ASN A 201 18.08 16.49 9.10
N ASP A 202 18.85 17.36 8.43
CA ASP A 202 19.92 18.14 9.04
C ASP A 202 19.45 19.09 10.17
N ALA A 203 18.17 19.42 10.20
CA ALA A 203 17.56 20.21 11.27
C ALA A 203 17.06 19.36 12.46
N ALA A 204 17.42 18.07 12.49
CA ALA A 204 16.95 17.09 13.46
C ALA A 204 15.43 16.93 13.52
N GLN A 205 14.74 17.24 12.42
CA GLN A 205 13.31 17.00 12.24
C GLN A 205 13.09 15.64 11.60
N LEU A 206 12.01 14.98 11.96
CA LEU A 206 11.55 13.78 11.28
C LEU A 206 11.02 14.16 9.90
N SER A 207 11.67 13.71 8.85
CA SER A 207 11.20 13.90 7.47
C SER A 207 10.52 12.65 6.98
N ILE A 208 9.31 12.80 6.46
CA ILE A 208 8.54 11.73 5.82
C ILE A 208 8.42 12.07 4.35
N MET A 209 9.14 11.32 3.53
CA MET A 209 9.07 11.45 2.08
C MET A 209 8.10 10.42 1.52
N ILE A 210 7.09 10.89 0.83
CA ILE A 210 6.12 10.05 0.14
C ILE A 210 6.50 10.00 -1.34
N VAL A 211 6.83 8.80 -1.80
CA VAL A 211 7.29 8.56 -3.17
C VAL A 211 6.24 7.76 -3.93
N ALA A 212 5.73 8.35 -4.98
CA ALA A 212 4.82 7.68 -5.90
C ALA A 212 5.50 7.44 -7.25
N LYS A 213 5.49 6.19 -7.71
CA LYS A 213 6.14 5.83 -8.98
C LYS A 213 5.35 6.36 -10.17
N GLY A 214 6.05 7.04 -11.10
CA GLY A 214 5.48 7.50 -12.38
C GLY A 214 4.75 8.84 -12.30
N ILE A 215 4.92 9.60 -11.21
CA ILE A 215 4.49 11.00 -11.16
C ILE A 215 5.58 11.92 -11.72
N SER A 216 5.17 13.03 -12.30
CA SER A 216 6.08 14.05 -12.84
C SER A 216 6.42 15.11 -11.79
N THR A 217 7.47 15.91 -12.06
CA THR A 217 7.80 17.07 -11.22
C THR A 217 6.64 18.08 -11.13
N SER A 218 5.82 18.20 -12.18
CA SER A 218 4.62 19.04 -12.14
C SER A 218 3.56 18.50 -11.19
N ASP A 219 3.40 17.17 -11.12
CA ASP A 219 2.49 16.52 -10.18
C ASP A 219 2.95 16.73 -8.73
N ILE A 220 4.26 16.66 -8.47
CA ILE A 220 4.81 16.93 -7.13
C ILE A 220 4.51 18.38 -6.69
N ARG A 221 4.67 19.34 -7.59
CA ARG A 221 4.32 20.74 -7.29
C ARG A 221 2.83 20.90 -6.97
N LEU A 222 1.98 20.20 -7.72
CA LEU A 222 0.54 20.21 -7.49
C LEU A 222 0.20 19.53 -6.15
N LEU A 223 0.86 18.42 -5.83
CA LEU A 223 0.72 17.72 -4.55
C LEU A 223 1.06 18.62 -3.37
N ASN A 224 2.24 19.25 -3.38
CA ASN A 224 2.65 20.15 -2.31
C ASN A 224 1.62 21.28 -2.14
N LYS A 225 1.21 21.93 -3.24
CA LYS A 225 0.21 22.99 -3.20
C LYS A 225 -1.13 22.53 -2.62
N ASN A 226 -1.63 21.37 -3.06
CA ASN A 226 -2.90 20.84 -2.57
C ASN A 226 -2.81 20.44 -1.11
N PHE A 227 -1.69 19.86 -0.71
CA PHE A 227 -1.44 19.47 0.67
C PHE A 227 -1.43 20.69 1.60
N ASP A 228 -0.72 21.75 1.22
CA ASP A 228 -0.70 23.01 1.98
C ASP A 228 -2.10 23.63 2.11
N LEU A 229 -2.87 23.65 1.02
CA LEU A 229 -4.25 24.12 1.04
C LEU A 229 -5.14 23.30 2.00
N ARG A 230 -4.94 21.98 2.04
CA ARG A 230 -5.70 21.11 2.96
C ARG A 230 -5.30 21.32 4.41
N ILE A 231 -4.03 21.54 4.70
CA ILE A 231 -3.60 21.93 6.05
C ILE A 231 -4.25 23.27 6.45
N GLN A 232 -4.26 24.25 5.56
CA GLN A 232 -4.93 25.52 5.81
C GLN A 232 -6.43 25.34 6.10
N GLU A 233 -7.13 24.50 5.32
CA GLU A 233 -8.53 24.17 5.58
C GLU A 233 -8.75 23.54 6.97
N LEU A 234 -7.83 22.67 7.43
CA LEU A 234 -7.92 22.09 8.78
C LEU A 234 -7.76 23.16 9.87
N ILE A 235 -6.89 24.14 9.65
CA ILE A 235 -6.69 25.26 10.57
C ILE A 235 -7.92 26.17 10.57
N ASP A 236 -8.40 26.57 9.41
CA ASP A 236 -9.56 27.47 9.24
C ASP A 236 -10.84 26.88 9.85
N ASN A 237 -10.99 25.55 9.78
CA ASN A 237 -12.12 24.82 10.36
C ASN A 237 -11.90 24.44 11.85
N ASN A 238 -10.82 24.89 12.48
CA ASN A 238 -10.46 24.59 13.87
C ASN A 238 -10.30 23.08 14.17
N VAL A 239 -9.98 22.26 13.18
CA VAL A 239 -9.64 20.84 13.39
C VAL A 239 -8.28 20.72 14.06
N ILE A 240 -7.33 21.58 13.67
CA ILE A 240 -6.05 21.80 14.34
C ILE A 240 -5.89 23.28 14.65
N SER A 241 -5.29 23.60 15.81
CA SER A 241 -4.95 24.99 16.10
C SER A 241 -3.68 25.40 15.34
N PHE A 242 -3.58 26.69 14.97
CA PHE A 242 -2.38 27.22 14.34
C PHE A 242 -1.14 27.04 15.22
N ASP A 243 -1.27 27.24 16.52
CA ASP A 243 -0.14 27.08 17.48
C ASP A 243 0.37 25.64 17.48
N LYS A 244 -0.54 24.64 17.50
CA LYS A 244 -0.16 23.22 17.40
C LYS A 244 0.50 22.90 16.06
N TYR A 245 -0.03 23.44 14.96
CA TYR A 245 0.59 23.30 13.65
C TYR A 245 2.02 23.86 13.65
N ALA A 246 2.20 25.11 14.11
CA ALA A 246 3.50 25.77 14.16
C ALA A 246 4.50 25.01 15.03
N GLU A 247 4.07 24.54 16.21
CA GLU A 247 4.90 23.70 17.08
C GLU A 247 5.33 22.42 16.41
N GLN A 248 4.39 21.66 15.85
CA GLN A 248 4.66 20.34 15.28
C GLN A 248 5.49 20.39 14.00
N MET A 249 5.35 21.46 13.19
CA MET A 249 6.18 21.69 12.00
C MET A 249 7.67 21.87 12.30
N THR A 250 8.04 22.22 13.55
CA THR A 250 9.44 22.23 13.97
C THR A 250 9.97 20.84 14.26
N LYS A 251 9.13 19.85 14.43
CA LYS A 251 9.46 18.48 14.83
C LYS A 251 9.42 17.49 13.68
N PHE A 252 8.47 17.65 12.76
CA PHE A 252 8.40 16.80 11.58
C PHE A 252 7.79 17.50 10.36
N VAL A 253 8.19 17.02 9.19
CA VAL A 253 7.73 17.55 7.89
C VAL A 253 7.39 16.42 6.93
N HIS A 254 6.42 16.68 6.06
CA HIS A 254 6.12 15.81 4.93
C HIS A 254 6.68 16.42 3.65
N SER A 255 7.16 15.55 2.76
CA SER A 255 7.58 15.93 1.42
C SER A 255 7.10 14.89 0.41
N PHE A 256 6.97 15.31 -0.84
CA PHE A 256 6.64 14.41 -1.93
C PHE A 256 7.82 14.35 -2.89
N GLY A 257 8.21 13.14 -3.28
CA GLY A 257 9.38 12.88 -4.12
C GLY A 257 9.09 11.95 -5.30
N ILE A 258 10.03 11.90 -6.22
CA ILE A 258 10.09 10.90 -7.29
C ILE A 258 11.08 9.80 -6.92
N ALA A 259 10.93 8.62 -7.51
CA ALA A 259 11.76 7.46 -7.15
C ALA A 259 13.29 7.67 -7.34
N SER A 260 13.71 8.64 -8.15
CA SER A 260 15.13 9.02 -8.32
C SER A 260 15.69 9.77 -7.11
N ASP A 261 14.86 10.44 -6.32
CA ASP A 261 15.31 11.30 -5.21
C ASP A 261 15.77 10.48 -4.00
N VAL A 262 15.33 9.21 -3.93
CA VAL A 262 15.65 8.31 -2.79
C VAL A 262 17.10 7.80 -2.84
N THR A 263 17.70 7.72 -4.02
CA THR A 263 19.07 7.25 -4.21
C THR A 263 20.14 8.28 -3.84
N GLU A 264 19.78 9.56 -3.69
CA GLU A 264 20.70 10.63 -3.30
C GLU A 264 20.66 10.94 -1.80
N ALA A 265 19.65 10.42 -1.07
CA ALA A 265 19.46 10.70 0.36
C ALA A 265 19.90 9.55 1.29
N ALA A 266 20.34 8.41 0.74
CA ALA A 266 20.86 7.24 1.46
C ALA A 266 22.38 7.14 1.35
#